data_930f44f6f140580307bd432641e7101b
#
_entry.id   930f44f6f140580307bd432641e7101b
#
_cell.length_a   1.000
_cell.length_b   1.000
_cell.length_c   1.000
_cell.angle_alpha   90.00
_cell.angle_beta   90.00
_cell.angle_gamma   90.00
#
_symmetry.space_group_name_H-M   'P 1'
#
loop_
_entity.id
_entity.type
_entity.pdbx_description
1 polymer ?
#
loop_
_entity_poly.entity_id
_entity_poly.type
_entity_poly.pdbx_seq_one_letter_code
_entity_poly.pdbx_strand_id
1 'polypeptide(L)'
;MSQGKGHVPERTCIACGKKLPKWQLVRIVRTPDGSIEVDPKGRKSGRGAYLCRSRACWEKALRKDRKNRLAWVLKTEVSPETRAYLQAYGEEFLPE
;
A
#
# COMPACT_ATOMS: atom_id res chain seq x y z
N MET A 1 5.09 30.80 8.58
CA MET A 1 5.08 30.24 8.51
C MET A 1 5.27 29.34 8.54
N SER A 2 5.07 28.95 8.72
CA SER A 2 5.20 28.24 8.87
C SER A 2 5.61 27.46 8.66
N GLN A 3 6.02 27.33 8.54
CA GLN A 3 6.39 26.71 8.37
C GLN A 3 6.83 25.57 8.34
N GLY A 4 7.73 25.33 7.88
CA GLY A 4 8.41 24.06 8.03
C GLY A 4 7.60 23.03 8.73
N LYS A 5 7.02 23.40 9.73
CA LYS A 5 6.15 22.49 10.45
C LYS A 5 4.92 22.11 9.63
N GLY A 6 4.67 22.82 8.59
CA GLY A 6 3.57 22.47 7.72
C GLY A 6 3.91 21.44 6.69
N HIS A 7 5.14 20.96 6.67
CA HIS A 7 5.55 19.98 5.69
C HIS A 7 4.87 18.64 5.96
N VAL A 8 4.17 18.13 4.96
CA VAL A 8 3.49 16.84 5.03
C VAL A 8 4.26 15.85 4.16
N PRO A 9 4.72 14.73 4.73
CA PRO A 9 5.41 13.75 3.90
C PRO A 9 4.49 13.21 2.83
N GLU A 10 5.02 13.12 1.63
CA GLU A 10 4.29 12.52 0.52
C GLU A 10 4.85 11.15 0.21
N ARG A 11 3.97 10.29 -0.27
CA ARG A 11 4.34 8.95 -0.70
C ARG A 11 3.73 8.70 -2.06
N THR A 12 4.21 7.68 -2.73
CA THR A 12 3.78 7.36 -4.09
C THR A 12 2.96 6.09 -4.07
N CYS A 13 1.78 6.14 -4.68
CA CYS A 13 0.99 4.93 -4.90
C CYS A 13 1.73 4.03 -5.87
N ILE A 14 1.96 2.77 -5.50
CA ILE A 14 2.72 1.87 -6.34
C ILE A 14 1.95 1.42 -7.57
N ALA A 15 0.65 1.65 -7.60
CA ALA A 15 -0.17 1.24 -8.74
C ALA A 15 -0.31 2.34 -9.78
N CYS A 16 -0.64 3.56 -9.36
CA CYS A 16 -0.91 4.63 -10.31
C CYS A 16 0.18 5.69 -10.38
N GLY A 17 1.10 5.70 -9.45
CA GLY A 17 2.21 6.65 -9.47
C GLY A 17 1.93 8.02 -8.90
N LYS A 18 0.71 8.28 -8.44
CA LYS A 18 0.40 9.58 -7.84
C LYS A 18 1.17 9.77 -6.54
N LYS A 19 1.64 10.99 -6.33
CA LYS A 19 2.22 11.40 -5.06
C LYS A 19 1.18 12.11 -4.25
N LEU A 20 0.92 11.61 -3.05
CA LEU A 20 -0.11 12.15 -2.18
C LEU A 20 0.41 12.22 -0.76
N PRO A 21 -0.18 13.10 0.08
CA PRO A 21 0.14 13.04 1.49
C PRO A 21 -0.12 11.63 2.03
N LYS A 22 0.76 11.16 2.90
CA LYS A 22 0.68 9.75 3.29
C LYS A 22 -0.64 9.41 3.97
N TRP A 23 -1.33 10.39 4.57
CA TRP A 23 -2.61 10.10 5.22
C TRP A 23 -3.73 9.85 4.21
N GLN A 24 -3.51 10.18 2.93
CA GLN A 24 -4.47 9.86 1.87
C GLN A 24 -4.22 8.48 1.25
N LEU A 25 -3.19 7.80 1.71
CA LEU A 25 -2.82 6.49 1.18
C LEU A 25 -2.97 5.45 2.27
N VAL A 26 -3.01 4.19 1.85
CA VAL A 26 -2.98 3.08 2.80
C VAL A 26 -1.61 2.43 2.71
N ARG A 27 -1.00 2.21 3.86
CA ARG A 27 0.29 1.56 3.92
C ARG A 27 0.11 0.05 4.08
N ILE A 28 0.83 -0.70 3.27
CA ILE A 28 0.93 -2.15 3.43
C ILE A 28 2.37 -2.42 3.83
N VAL A 29 2.56 -3.23 4.85
CA VAL A 29 3.89 -3.42 5.42
C VAL A 29 4.25 -4.90 5.45
N ARG A 30 5.51 -5.19 5.16
CA ARG A 30 6.09 -6.49 5.47
C ARG A 30 6.82 -6.33 6.79
N THR A 31 6.29 -6.97 7.82
CA THR A 31 6.87 -6.88 9.16
C THR A 31 8.17 -7.67 9.22
N PRO A 32 8.98 -7.46 10.28
CA PRO A 32 10.26 -8.17 10.38
C PRO A 32 10.13 -9.68 10.39
N ASP A 33 8.99 -10.21 10.83
CA ASP A 33 8.78 -11.66 10.83
C ASP A 33 8.31 -12.19 9.47
N GLY A 34 8.19 -11.32 8.47
CA GLY A 34 7.82 -11.74 7.12
C GLY A 34 6.34 -11.66 6.80
N SER A 35 5.51 -11.25 7.76
CA SER A 35 4.08 -11.12 7.51
C SER A 35 3.79 -9.87 6.71
N ILE A 36 2.72 -9.92 5.89
CA ILE A 36 2.24 -8.76 5.16
C ILE A 36 0.93 -8.33 5.78
N GLU A 37 0.84 -7.07 6.16
CA GLU A 37 -0.33 -6.55 6.86
C GLU A 37 -0.68 -5.16 6.36
N VAL A 38 -1.95 -4.81 6.45
CA VAL A 38 -2.38 -3.43 6.26
C VAL A 38 -2.05 -2.67 7.53
N ASP A 39 -1.48 -1.49 7.39
CA ASP A 39 -1.00 -0.69 8.52
C ASP A 39 -1.67 0.67 8.47
N PRO A 40 -2.94 0.77 8.91
CA PRO A 40 -3.70 2.02 8.75
C PRO A 40 -3.08 3.21 9.47
N LYS A 41 -2.39 2.95 10.57
CA LYS A 41 -1.80 4.05 11.36
C LYS A 41 -0.36 4.35 10.98
N GLY A 42 0.23 3.53 10.10
CA GLY A 42 1.59 3.77 9.65
C GLY A 42 2.65 3.60 10.70
N ARG A 43 2.40 2.76 11.71
CA ARG A 43 3.31 2.63 12.84
C ARG A 43 4.07 1.32 12.92
N LYS A 44 3.70 0.34 12.11
CA LYS A 44 4.36 -0.96 12.17
C LYS A 44 5.74 -0.88 11.54
N SER A 45 6.68 -1.57 12.15
CA SER A 45 8.03 -1.66 11.62
C SER A 45 8.05 -2.54 10.39
N GLY A 46 8.92 -2.21 9.46
CA GLY A 46 9.12 -3.05 8.29
C GLY A 46 9.10 -2.25 7.01
N ARG A 47 9.18 -2.98 5.92
CA ARG A 47 9.20 -2.35 4.60
C ARG A 47 7.78 -2.06 4.16
N GLY A 48 7.52 -0.83 3.75
CA GLY A 48 6.17 -0.39 3.43
C GLY A 48 5.98 -0.06 1.96
N ALA A 49 4.75 -0.22 1.51
CA ALA A 49 4.30 0.22 0.20
C ALA A 49 2.98 0.94 0.39
N TYR A 50 2.68 1.87 -0.51
CA TYR A 50 1.50 2.71 -0.36
C TYR A 50 0.59 2.54 -1.55
N LEU A 51 -0.71 2.54 -1.30
CA LEU A 51 -1.74 2.46 -2.33
C LEU A 51 -2.81 3.51 -2.07
N CYS A 52 -3.35 4.08 -3.13
CA CYS A 52 -4.51 4.96 -3.03
C CYS A 52 -5.68 4.23 -2.39
N ARG A 53 -6.57 5.00 -1.80
CA ARG A 53 -7.84 4.45 -1.30
C ARG A 53 -8.79 4.28 -2.48
N SER A 54 -8.43 3.38 -3.38
CA SER A 54 -9.09 3.21 -4.65
C SER A 54 -9.09 1.72 -4.98
N ARG A 55 -10.27 1.17 -5.22
CA ARG A 55 -10.39 -0.24 -5.56
C ARG A 55 -9.54 -0.56 -6.79
N ALA A 56 -9.53 0.32 -7.79
CA ALA A 56 -8.78 0.08 -9.02
C ALA A 56 -7.29 -0.05 -8.75
N CYS A 57 -6.75 0.80 -7.86
CA CYS A 57 -5.32 0.71 -7.53
C CYS A 57 -5.00 -0.60 -6.82
N TRP A 58 -5.87 -1.04 -5.92
CA TRP A 58 -5.65 -2.29 -5.21
C TRP A 58 -5.70 -3.48 -6.15
N GLU A 59 -6.67 -3.48 -7.08
CA GLU A 59 -6.76 -4.57 -8.06
C GLU A 59 -5.52 -4.61 -8.92
N LYS A 60 -5.04 -3.45 -9.35
CA LYS A 60 -3.87 -3.38 -10.20
C LYS A 60 -2.63 -3.89 -9.47
N ALA A 61 -2.48 -3.53 -8.20
CA ALA A 61 -1.31 -3.93 -7.44
C ALA A 61 -1.31 -5.41 -7.08
N LEU A 62 -2.49 -6.04 -7.07
CA LEU A 62 -2.62 -7.43 -6.65
C LEU A 62 -2.77 -8.40 -7.82
N ARG A 63 -2.48 -7.95 -9.03
CA ARG A 63 -2.56 -8.83 -10.19
C ARG A 63 -1.61 -10.01 -10.03
N LYS A 64 -2.00 -11.11 -10.66
CA LYS A 64 -1.24 -12.35 -10.57
C LYS A 64 -0.08 -12.43 -11.55
N ASP A 65 0.18 -11.40 -12.31
CA ASP A 65 1.22 -11.47 -13.30
C ASP A 65 2.59 -11.28 -12.68
N ARG A 66 3.62 -11.44 -13.51
CA ARG A 66 4.99 -11.31 -13.04
C ARG A 66 5.37 -9.93 -12.60
N LYS A 67 4.52 -8.95 -12.91
CA LYS A 67 4.80 -7.56 -12.58
C LYS A 67 4.03 -7.13 -11.35
N ASN A 68 3.81 -8.04 -10.44
CA ASN A 68 3.16 -7.71 -9.18
C ASN A 68 4.03 -6.69 -8.44
N ARG A 69 3.61 -5.43 -8.52
CA ARG A 69 4.38 -4.35 -7.94
C ARG A 69 4.50 -4.46 -6.44
N LEU A 70 3.45 -4.94 -5.80
CA LEU A 70 3.48 -5.07 -4.35
C LEU A 70 4.56 -6.04 -3.91
N ALA A 71 4.63 -7.20 -4.55
CA ALA A 71 5.66 -8.18 -4.21
C ALA A 71 7.05 -7.60 -4.45
N TRP A 72 7.20 -6.87 -5.54
CA TRP A 72 8.50 -6.30 -5.88
C TRP A 72 8.93 -5.25 -4.86
N VAL A 73 8.03 -4.36 -4.48
CA VAL A 73 8.36 -3.29 -3.53
C VAL A 73 8.64 -3.87 -2.16
N LEU A 74 7.84 -4.84 -1.72
CA LEU A 74 8.02 -5.45 -0.41
C LEU A 74 9.13 -6.49 -0.39
N LYS A 75 9.64 -6.85 -1.56
CA LYS A 75 10.73 -7.82 -1.71
C LYS A 75 10.37 -9.15 -1.09
N THR A 76 9.15 -9.58 -1.31
CA THR A 76 8.69 -10.87 -0.82
C THR A 76 7.52 -11.33 -1.70
N GLU A 77 7.27 -12.62 -1.70
CA GLU A 77 6.14 -13.15 -2.44
C GLU A 77 4.85 -12.87 -1.69
N VAL A 78 3.79 -12.70 -2.44
CA VAL A 78 2.45 -12.51 -1.87
C VAL A 78 1.73 -13.83 -2.05
N SER A 79 1.49 -14.54 -0.94
CA SER A 79 0.82 -15.83 -0.98
C SER A 79 -0.65 -15.66 -1.41
N PRO A 80 -1.30 -16.73 -1.86
CA PRO A 80 -2.72 -16.63 -2.19
C PRO A 80 -3.57 -16.16 -1.02
N GLU A 81 -3.25 -16.61 0.19
CA GLU A 81 -3.98 -16.18 1.37
C GLU A 81 -3.81 -14.68 1.63
N THR A 82 -2.57 -14.21 1.51
CA THR A 82 -2.30 -12.78 1.71
C THR A 82 -2.99 -11.97 0.62
N ARG A 83 -2.97 -12.46 -0.62
CA ARG A 83 -3.65 -11.76 -1.71
C ARG A 83 -5.13 -11.63 -1.44
N ALA A 84 -5.77 -12.72 -0.96
CA ALA A 84 -7.19 -12.69 -0.66
C ALA A 84 -7.49 -11.69 0.45
N TYR A 85 -6.66 -11.65 1.47
CA TYR A 85 -6.81 -10.70 2.56
C TYR A 85 -6.74 -9.25 2.04
N LEU A 86 -5.75 -8.97 1.21
CA LEU A 86 -5.58 -7.62 0.69
C LEU A 86 -6.69 -7.26 -0.30
N GLN A 87 -7.13 -8.22 -1.12
CA GLN A 87 -8.22 -7.95 -2.05
C GLN A 87 -9.49 -7.62 -1.29
N ALA A 88 -9.78 -8.34 -0.22
CA ALA A 88 -10.96 -8.06 0.58
C ALA A 88 -10.89 -6.65 1.17
N TYR A 89 -9.73 -6.24 1.62
CA TYR A 89 -9.58 -4.90 2.15
C TYR A 89 -9.83 -3.85 1.06
N GLY A 90 -9.27 -4.08 -0.12
CA GLY A 90 -9.42 -3.12 -1.21
C GLY A 90 -10.84 -3.01 -1.73
N GLU A 91 -11.60 -4.09 -1.63
CA GLU A 91 -12.98 -4.07 -2.12
C GLU A 91 -13.89 -3.19 -1.28
N GLU A 92 -13.46 -2.79 -0.10
CA GLU A 92 -14.24 -1.87 0.72
C GLU A 92 -14.20 -0.45 0.21
N PHE A 93 -13.26 -0.13 -0.67
CA PHE A 93 -13.25 1.18 -1.29
C PHE A 93 -14.25 1.25 -2.43
N LEU A 94 -14.85 2.43 -2.60
CA LEU A 94 -15.84 2.61 -3.65
C LEU A 94 -15.18 2.49 -5.01
N PRO A 95 -15.85 1.89 -5.99
CA PRO A 95 -15.34 1.87 -7.36
C PRO A 95 -15.32 3.28 -7.91
N GLU A 96 -14.39 3.55 -8.78
CA GLU A 96 -14.25 4.86 -9.40
C GLU A 96 -14.96 4.93 -10.72
#